data_fd5c39ad1fb14114b0dfa8f57e6c686e
#
_entry.id   fd5c39ad1fb14114b0dfa8f57e6c686e
#
_cell.length_a   1.000
_cell.length_b   1.000
_cell.length_c   1.000
_cell.angle_alpha   90.00
_cell.angle_beta   90.00
_cell.angle_gamma   90.00
#
_symmetry.space_group_name_H-M   'P 1'
#
loop_
_entity.id
_entity.type
_entity.pdbx_description
1 polymer ?
#
loop_
_entity_poly.entity_id
_entity_poly.type
_entity_poly.pdbx_seq_one_letter_code
_entity_poly.pdbx_strand_id
1 'polypeptide(L)'
;MSEKFQAVVIGGGPGGYVCAIRLSQLGLKTACIESRGSLGGTCLNVGCIPSKSLLNLSEEFHKVKGLSNKGIEVGDVKLNLDKMMKSKDKAVTVLTKGVEFLFKKNKVTYFKGYASFKSLNEISIKDNENKETIIQSEKTIIATGSVATSLPGIEIDEQKIVSSTGALKLEKVPNKMVVVGGGYIGLEMGSVWSRLGSEVQVVEFLDHITPGMDKEISSEFMKILKKQGIKFNMQNKVEKIKKNKSGVTVSTVDKEGNKNDLDCDVVLISVGRKANTEGLNLETVGV
;
A
#
# COMPACT_ATOMS: atom_id res chain seq x y z
N MET A 1 31.81 -1.48 22.80
CA MET A 1 31.64 -2.80 22.17
C MET A 1 30.27 -2.81 21.50
N SER A 2 30.19 -3.25 20.24
CA SER A 2 28.93 -3.39 19.52
C SER A 2 28.07 -4.49 20.16
N GLU A 3 26.76 -4.26 20.28
CA GLU A 3 25.85 -5.26 20.84
C GLU A 3 25.71 -6.44 19.87
N LYS A 4 25.73 -7.68 20.41
CA LYS A 4 25.67 -8.91 19.63
C LYS A 4 24.31 -9.58 19.77
N PHE A 5 23.76 -10.03 18.63
CA PHE A 5 22.50 -10.77 18.50
C PHE A 5 22.72 -12.10 17.77
N GLN A 6 21.98 -13.12 18.16
CA GLN A 6 21.96 -14.40 17.45
C GLN A 6 21.15 -14.30 16.15
N ALA A 7 20.11 -13.46 16.16
CA ALA A 7 19.31 -13.19 14.98
C ALA A 7 18.95 -11.70 14.87
N VAL A 8 19.09 -11.14 13.66
CA VAL A 8 18.63 -9.78 13.34
C VAL A 8 17.66 -9.87 12.18
N VAL A 9 16.51 -9.23 12.33
CA VAL A 9 15.48 -9.14 11.28
C VAL A 9 15.46 -7.70 10.76
N ILE A 10 15.73 -7.52 9.48
CA ILE A 10 15.66 -6.21 8.82
C ILE A 10 14.29 -6.06 8.18
N GLY A 11 13.46 -5.16 8.73
CA GLY A 11 12.09 -4.92 8.34
C GLY A 11 11.08 -5.42 9.37
N GLY A 12 10.25 -4.52 9.88
CA GLY A 12 9.21 -4.78 10.89
C GLY A 12 7.82 -5.03 10.30
N GLY A 13 7.72 -5.44 9.03
CA GLY A 13 6.47 -5.85 8.38
C GLY A 13 5.99 -7.24 8.81
N PRO A 14 4.87 -7.77 8.24
CA PRO A 14 4.30 -9.06 8.62
C PRO A 14 5.31 -10.22 8.59
N GLY A 15 6.15 -10.30 7.58
CA GLY A 15 7.22 -11.30 7.52
C GLY A 15 8.25 -11.12 8.63
N GLY A 16 8.61 -9.85 8.92
CA GLY A 16 9.66 -9.52 9.88
C GLY A 16 9.21 -9.61 11.33
N TYR A 17 8.10 -8.96 11.72
CA TYR A 17 7.70 -8.97 13.14
C TYR A 17 7.27 -10.36 13.61
N VAL A 18 6.61 -11.15 12.75
CA VAL A 18 6.26 -12.55 13.09
C VAL A 18 7.52 -13.38 13.29
N CYS A 19 8.49 -13.25 12.36
CA CYS A 19 9.77 -13.92 12.45
C CYS A 19 10.53 -13.55 13.74
N ALA A 20 10.68 -12.24 14.01
CA ALA A 20 11.41 -11.76 15.19
C ALA A 20 10.78 -12.25 16.50
N ILE A 21 9.46 -12.22 16.63
CA ILE A 21 8.73 -12.75 17.79
C ILE A 21 9.01 -14.24 17.92
N ARG A 22 8.90 -15.00 16.84
CA ARG A 22 9.10 -16.47 16.90
C ARG A 22 10.53 -16.84 17.26
N LEU A 23 11.53 -16.18 16.69
CA LEU A 23 12.94 -16.40 17.04
C LEU A 23 13.19 -16.15 18.54
N SER A 24 12.63 -15.07 19.08
CA SER A 24 12.75 -14.76 20.51
C SER A 24 12.04 -15.80 21.39
N GLN A 25 10.85 -16.30 20.98
CA GLN A 25 10.16 -17.38 21.68
C GLN A 25 10.95 -18.70 21.70
N LEU A 26 11.82 -18.91 20.70
CA LEU A 26 12.75 -20.05 20.63
C LEU A 26 14.03 -19.83 21.44
N GLY A 27 14.10 -18.74 22.20
CA GLY A 27 15.24 -18.45 23.10
C GLY A 27 16.40 -17.69 22.47
N LEU A 28 16.30 -17.27 21.20
CA LEU A 28 17.36 -16.51 20.54
C LEU A 28 17.35 -15.04 20.98
N LYS A 29 18.51 -14.45 21.29
CA LYS A 29 18.63 -13.00 21.44
C LYS A 29 18.41 -12.33 20.08
N THR A 30 17.24 -11.71 19.92
CA THR A 30 16.74 -11.23 18.63
C THR A 30 16.60 -9.71 18.61
N ALA A 31 17.02 -9.09 17.50
CA ALA A 31 16.72 -7.70 17.19
C ALA A 31 15.86 -7.59 15.91
N CYS A 32 15.09 -6.52 15.83
CA CYS A 32 14.37 -6.12 14.60
C CYS A 32 14.67 -4.65 14.32
N ILE A 33 14.98 -4.33 13.05
CA ILE A 33 15.28 -2.98 12.59
C ILE A 33 14.16 -2.54 11.65
N GLU A 34 13.53 -1.37 11.89
CA GLU A 34 12.45 -0.85 11.05
C GLU A 34 12.65 0.65 10.78
N SER A 35 12.69 1.00 9.50
CA SER A 35 12.97 2.36 9.04
C SER A 35 11.78 3.31 9.14
N ARG A 36 10.56 2.81 9.05
CA ARG A 36 9.32 3.62 9.10
C ARG A 36 9.06 4.27 10.46
N GLY A 37 9.70 3.80 11.52
CA GLY A 37 9.49 4.28 12.88
C GLY A 37 8.29 3.65 13.60
N SER A 38 7.44 2.87 12.91
CA SER A 38 6.35 2.07 13.47
C SER A 38 6.38 0.65 12.90
N LEU A 39 6.13 -0.34 13.75
CA LEU A 39 6.05 -1.74 13.34
C LEU A 39 4.78 -2.02 12.51
N GLY A 40 4.77 -3.16 11.81
CA GLY A 40 3.64 -3.59 10.98
C GLY A 40 3.87 -3.42 9.47
N GLY A 41 4.96 -2.75 9.06
CA GLY A 41 5.37 -2.58 7.67
C GLY A 41 4.29 -1.93 6.80
N THR A 42 4.32 -2.21 5.50
CA THR A 42 3.33 -1.73 4.54
C THR A 42 1.91 -2.17 4.92
N CYS A 43 1.72 -3.43 5.30
CA CYS A 43 0.38 -3.98 5.55
C CYS A 43 -0.40 -3.20 6.61
N LEU A 44 0.20 -2.97 7.79
CA LEU A 44 -0.51 -2.31 8.88
C LEU A 44 -0.58 -0.79 8.69
N ASN A 45 0.46 -0.17 8.13
CA ASN A 45 0.57 1.28 8.11
C ASN A 45 -0.06 1.93 6.87
N VAL A 46 0.16 1.34 5.67
CA VAL A 46 -0.21 1.96 4.37
C VAL A 46 -0.70 0.94 3.34
N GLY A 47 -1.27 -0.17 3.79
CA GLY A 47 -1.73 -1.26 2.92
C GLY A 47 -3.00 -1.92 3.43
N CYS A 48 -2.91 -3.19 3.85
CA CYS A 48 -4.05 -4.05 4.16
C CYS A 48 -5.03 -3.45 5.18
N ILE A 49 -4.51 -2.96 6.30
CA ILE A 49 -5.37 -2.48 7.40
C ILE A 49 -6.11 -1.20 7.02
N PRO A 50 -5.43 -0.12 6.57
CA PRO A 50 -6.15 1.08 6.17
C PRO A 50 -7.06 0.85 4.96
N SER A 51 -6.69 -0.02 4.00
CA SER A 51 -7.57 -0.31 2.85
C SER A 51 -8.84 -1.05 3.28
N LYS A 52 -8.73 -2.09 4.12
CA LYS A 52 -9.90 -2.84 4.62
C LYS A 52 -10.80 -1.98 5.51
N SER A 53 -10.21 -1.09 6.30
CA SER A 53 -10.98 -0.11 7.08
C SER A 53 -11.81 0.80 6.17
N LEU A 54 -11.21 1.38 5.12
CA LEU A 54 -11.94 2.23 4.17
C LEU A 54 -12.93 1.43 3.31
N LEU A 55 -12.60 0.21 2.88
CA LEU A 55 -13.51 -0.66 2.16
C LEU A 55 -14.78 -0.93 2.97
N ASN A 56 -14.63 -1.28 4.25
CA ASN A 56 -15.77 -1.53 5.14
C ASN A 56 -16.61 -0.26 5.32
N LEU A 57 -15.99 0.86 5.68
CA LEU A 57 -16.71 2.11 5.94
C LEU A 57 -17.39 2.66 4.68
N SER A 58 -16.74 2.57 3.51
CA SER A 58 -17.34 2.99 2.24
C SER A 58 -18.49 2.08 1.81
N GLU A 59 -18.40 0.79 2.10
CA GLU A 59 -19.47 -0.19 1.86
C GLU A 59 -20.71 0.12 2.73
N GLU A 60 -20.49 0.40 4.02
CA GLU A 60 -21.58 0.79 4.95
C GLU A 60 -22.28 2.07 4.44
N PHE A 61 -21.49 3.09 4.05
CA PHE A 61 -22.02 4.33 3.50
C PHE A 61 -22.85 4.10 2.22
N HIS A 62 -22.34 3.26 1.31
CA HIS A 62 -23.04 2.90 0.07
C HIS A 62 -24.33 2.11 0.35
N LYS A 63 -24.30 1.14 1.28
CA LYS A 63 -25.46 0.35 1.68
C LYS A 63 -26.57 1.22 2.27
N VAL A 64 -26.23 2.14 3.17
CA VAL A 64 -27.21 3.02 3.83
C VAL A 64 -27.91 3.90 2.79
N LYS A 65 -27.17 4.46 1.81
CA LYS A 65 -27.79 5.23 0.71
C LYS A 65 -28.74 4.41 -0.15
N GLY A 66 -28.50 3.11 -0.28
CA GLY A 66 -29.35 2.22 -1.09
C GLY A 66 -30.57 1.63 -0.34
N LEU A 67 -30.74 1.91 0.95
CA LEU A 67 -31.82 1.32 1.76
C LEU A 67 -33.22 1.78 1.33
N SER A 68 -33.37 3.01 0.84
CA SER A 68 -34.65 3.54 0.36
C SER A 68 -35.22 2.69 -0.78
N ASN A 69 -34.36 2.16 -1.65
CA ASN A 69 -34.78 1.24 -2.72
C ASN A 69 -35.29 -0.11 -2.21
N LYS A 70 -35.11 -0.38 -0.92
CA LYS A 70 -35.55 -1.63 -0.24
C LYS A 70 -36.69 -1.38 0.73
N GLY A 71 -37.32 -0.20 0.68
CA GLY A 71 -38.43 0.16 1.55
C GLY A 71 -38.02 0.59 2.96
N ILE A 72 -36.75 0.88 3.20
CA ILE A 72 -36.25 1.41 4.47
C ILE A 72 -35.87 2.86 4.28
N GLU A 73 -36.68 3.76 4.80
CA GLU A 73 -36.40 5.20 4.72
C GLU A 73 -35.32 5.58 5.74
N VAL A 74 -34.30 6.25 5.24
CA VAL A 74 -33.24 6.86 6.03
C VAL A 74 -33.21 8.36 5.72
N GLY A 75 -32.92 9.17 6.72
CA GLY A 75 -32.76 10.61 6.53
C GLY A 75 -31.55 10.94 5.64
N ASP A 76 -31.22 12.22 5.53
CA ASP A 76 -30.10 12.70 4.71
C ASP A 76 -28.74 12.15 5.24
N VAL A 77 -28.14 11.24 4.46
CA VAL A 77 -26.89 10.58 4.79
C VAL A 77 -25.72 11.35 4.19
N LYS A 78 -24.92 11.99 5.05
CA LYS A 78 -23.77 12.81 4.67
C LYS A 78 -22.46 12.14 5.01
N LEU A 79 -21.50 12.19 4.08
CA LEU A 79 -20.12 11.76 4.33
C LEU A 79 -19.38 12.83 5.12
N ASN A 80 -18.72 12.43 6.21
CA ASN A 80 -17.67 13.21 6.85
C ASN A 80 -16.34 12.47 6.63
N LEU A 81 -15.63 12.84 5.54
CA LEU A 81 -14.40 12.14 5.14
C LEU A 81 -13.31 12.25 6.23
N ASP A 82 -13.15 13.41 6.88
CA ASP A 82 -12.14 13.59 7.94
C ASP A 82 -12.37 12.60 9.11
N LYS A 83 -13.63 12.45 9.57
CA LYS A 83 -13.95 11.45 10.60
C LYS A 83 -13.71 10.02 10.13
N MET A 84 -14.01 9.70 8.88
CA MET A 84 -13.75 8.38 8.29
C MET A 84 -12.24 8.09 8.25
N MET A 85 -11.42 9.05 7.82
CA MET A 85 -9.97 8.93 7.81
C MET A 85 -9.41 8.76 9.23
N LYS A 86 -9.88 9.53 10.21
CA LYS A 86 -9.49 9.35 11.62
C LYS A 86 -9.84 7.96 12.16
N SER A 87 -10.98 7.40 11.77
CA SER A 87 -11.36 6.04 12.15
C SER A 87 -10.39 5.00 11.58
N LYS A 88 -10.02 5.14 10.30
CA LYS A 88 -8.97 4.33 9.65
C LYS A 88 -7.63 4.43 10.38
N ASP A 89 -7.18 5.65 10.72
CA ASP A 89 -5.91 5.90 11.41
C ASP A 89 -5.90 5.32 12.83
N LYS A 90 -7.04 5.34 13.51
CA LYS A 90 -7.22 4.68 14.81
C LYS A 90 -7.01 3.17 14.69
N ALA A 91 -7.57 2.53 13.67
CA ALA A 91 -7.37 1.09 13.44
C ALA A 91 -5.88 0.75 13.20
N VAL A 92 -5.19 1.54 12.40
CA VAL A 92 -3.74 1.43 12.17
C VAL A 92 -2.97 1.54 13.50
N THR A 93 -3.27 2.58 14.28
CA THR A 93 -2.59 2.88 15.55
C THR A 93 -2.76 1.74 16.56
N VAL A 94 -3.97 1.20 16.69
CA VAL A 94 -4.25 0.08 17.61
C VAL A 94 -3.40 -1.14 17.25
N LEU A 95 -3.34 -1.49 15.98
CA LEU A 95 -2.61 -2.69 15.54
C LEU A 95 -1.10 -2.53 15.60
N THR A 96 -0.57 -1.37 15.20
CA THR A 96 0.88 -1.11 15.27
C THR A 96 1.39 -1.10 16.71
N LYS A 97 0.64 -0.48 17.65
CA LYS A 97 0.94 -0.55 19.09
C LYS A 97 0.81 -1.97 19.65
N GLY A 98 -0.13 -2.76 19.13
CA GLY A 98 -0.23 -4.18 19.48
C GLY A 98 1.03 -4.97 19.14
N VAL A 99 1.62 -4.73 17.97
CA VAL A 99 2.90 -5.36 17.58
C VAL A 99 4.06 -4.88 18.48
N GLU A 100 4.12 -3.59 18.80
CA GLU A 100 5.12 -3.06 19.74
C GLU A 100 5.01 -3.70 21.14
N PHE A 101 3.78 -3.90 21.62
CA PHE A 101 3.53 -4.63 22.86
C PHE A 101 4.03 -6.08 22.79
N LEU A 102 3.79 -6.78 21.67
CA LEU A 102 4.27 -8.14 21.46
C LEU A 102 5.81 -8.20 21.42
N PHE A 103 6.48 -7.21 20.86
CA PHE A 103 7.94 -7.11 20.90
C PHE A 103 8.45 -7.01 22.33
N LYS A 104 7.88 -6.12 23.14
CA LYS A 104 8.23 -5.99 24.57
C LYS A 104 7.99 -7.28 25.33
N LYS A 105 6.82 -7.91 25.15
CA LYS A 105 6.45 -9.17 25.81
C LYS A 105 7.43 -10.30 25.50
N ASN A 106 7.90 -10.37 24.24
CA ASN A 106 8.82 -11.41 23.77
C ASN A 106 10.30 -10.98 23.84
N LYS A 107 10.62 -9.82 24.45
CA LYS A 107 12.00 -9.31 24.61
C LYS A 107 12.76 -9.14 23.29
N VAL A 108 12.05 -8.80 22.19
CA VAL A 108 12.69 -8.43 20.91
C VAL A 108 13.25 -7.01 21.04
N THR A 109 14.55 -6.83 20.78
CA THR A 109 15.16 -5.51 20.74
C THR A 109 14.72 -4.79 19.46
N TYR A 110 14.15 -3.59 19.59
CA TYR A 110 13.63 -2.83 18.46
C TYR A 110 14.51 -1.60 18.17
N PHE A 111 15.11 -1.56 16.98
CA PHE A 111 15.85 -0.42 16.48
C PHE A 111 15.03 0.33 15.43
N LYS A 112 14.92 1.66 15.58
CA LYS A 112 14.28 2.55 14.61
C LYS A 112 15.36 3.14 13.72
N GLY A 113 15.37 2.79 12.44
CA GLY A 113 16.35 3.31 11.49
C GLY A 113 16.50 2.44 10.25
N TYR A 114 17.36 2.89 9.37
CA TYR A 114 17.72 2.22 8.12
C TYR A 114 18.90 1.29 8.36
N ALA A 115 18.74 0.02 8.05
CA ALA A 115 19.79 -0.99 8.12
C ALA A 115 20.58 -1.07 6.81
N SER A 116 21.88 -1.29 6.92
CA SER A 116 22.75 -1.69 5.79
C SER A 116 23.83 -2.65 6.26
N PHE A 117 24.23 -3.58 5.40
CA PHE A 117 25.33 -4.49 5.71
C PHE A 117 26.68 -3.76 5.64
N LYS A 118 27.50 -3.95 6.65
CA LYS A 118 28.94 -3.59 6.67
C LYS A 118 29.78 -4.81 6.34
N SER A 119 29.35 -5.99 6.79
CA SER A 119 29.92 -7.31 6.50
C SER A 119 28.85 -8.38 6.75
N LEU A 120 29.19 -9.66 6.55
CA LEU A 120 28.30 -10.79 6.84
C LEU A 120 27.74 -10.80 8.26
N ASN A 121 28.50 -10.26 9.23
CA ASN A 121 28.15 -10.29 10.63
C ASN A 121 27.95 -8.90 11.26
N GLU A 122 28.07 -7.83 10.48
CA GLU A 122 27.93 -6.47 11.00
C GLU A 122 26.86 -5.69 10.20
N ILE A 123 25.95 -5.07 10.95
CA ILE A 123 24.86 -4.25 10.41
C ILE A 123 24.98 -2.84 10.98
N SER A 124 25.04 -1.87 10.09
CA SER A 124 24.90 -0.45 10.41
C SER A 124 23.43 -0.08 10.45
N ILE A 125 23.03 0.68 11.46
CA ILE A 125 21.70 1.24 11.63
C ILE A 125 21.85 2.75 11.68
N LYS A 126 21.25 3.46 10.73
CA LYS A 126 21.16 4.93 10.75
C LYS A 126 19.76 5.34 11.17
N ASP A 127 19.65 6.07 12.26
CA ASP A 127 18.37 6.63 12.73
C ASP A 127 17.97 7.88 11.90
N ASN A 128 16.83 8.47 12.23
CA ASN A 128 16.32 9.65 11.54
C ASN A 128 17.17 10.93 11.77
N GLU A 129 18.07 10.91 12.76
CA GLU A 129 19.02 11.99 13.07
C GLU A 129 20.40 11.72 12.42
N ASN A 130 20.50 10.69 11.55
CA ASN A 130 21.73 10.20 10.92
C ASN A 130 22.78 9.66 11.91
N LYS A 131 22.41 9.38 13.16
CA LYS A 131 23.29 8.72 14.12
C LYS A 131 23.43 7.26 13.74
N GLU A 132 24.69 6.81 13.59
CA GLU A 132 25.01 5.44 13.25
C GLU A 132 25.21 4.60 14.51
N THR A 133 24.60 3.42 14.52
CA THR A 133 24.82 2.35 15.52
C THR A 133 25.20 1.08 14.78
N ILE A 134 26.29 0.44 15.18
CA ILE A 134 26.75 -0.84 14.62
C ILE A 134 26.40 -1.96 15.59
N ILE A 135 25.75 -3.00 15.07
CA ILE A 135 25.44 -4.24 15.82
C ILE A 135 26.05 -5.46 15.13
N GLN A 136 26.27 -6.52 15.90
CA GLN A 136 26.72 -7.80 15.36
C GLN A 136 25.57 -8.79 15.29
N SER A 137 25.53 -9.57 14.21
CA SER A 137 24.51 -10.58 13.93
C SER A 137 25.15 -11.90 13.52
N GLU A 138 24.72 -13.00 14.13
CA GLU A 138 25.13 -14.35 13.67
C GLU A 138 24.32 -14.78 12.44
N LYS A 139 23.03 -14.45 12.41
CA LYS A 139 22.10 -14.72 11.31
C LYS A 139 21.24 -13.49 11.04
N THR A 140 21.16 -13.08 9.78
CA THR A 140 20.36 -11.93 9.37
C THR A 140 19.24 -12.37 8.44
N ILE A 141 18.02 -11.91 8.71
CA ILE A 141 16.83 -12.15 7.90
C ILE A 141 16.42 -10.84 7.23
N ILE A 142 16.43 -10.82 5.90
CA ILE A 142 15.99 -9.68 5.11
C ILE A 142 14.48 -9.79 4.90
N ALA A 143 13.71 -8.92 5.55
CA ALA A 143 12.25 -8.87 5.49
C ALA A 143 11.74 -7.45 5.16
N THR A 144 12.48 -6.75 4.32
CA THR A 144 12.25 -5.33 3.97
C THR A 144 11.04 -5.09 3.09
N GLY A 145 10.41 -6.16 2.60
CA GLY A 145 9.16 -6.11 1.84
C GLY A 145 9.33 -5.53 0.43
N SER A 146 8.39 -4.69 0.04
CA SER A 146 8.33 -4.15 -1.32
C SER A 146 7.86 -2.71 -1.35
N VAL A 147 8.15 -2.02 -2.46
CA VAL A 147 7.70 -0.66 -2.75
C VAL A 147 6.83 -0.63 -4.01
N ALA A 148 5.97 0.37 -4.15
CA ALA A 148 5.16 0.54 -5.35
C ALA A 148 6.05 0.77 -6.56
N THR A 149 5.68 0.17 -7.69
CA THR A 149 6.33 0.40 -8.98
C THR A 149 5.59 1.51 -9.72
N SER A 150 6.33 2.40 -10.38
CA SER A 150 5.77 3.37 -11.31
C SER A 150 6.02 2.96 -12.75
N LEU A 151 5.34 3.63 -13.69
CA LEU A 151 5.64 3.52 -15.11
C LEU A 151 6.88 4.37 -15.45
N PRO A 152 7.66 3.98 -16.48
CA PRO A 152 8.82 4.75 -16.91
C PRO A 152 8.46 6.22 -17.21
N GLY A 153 9.23 7.15 -16.66
CA GLY A 153 9.03 8.59 -16.85
C GLY A 153 7.85 9.20 -16.11
N ILE A 154 7.15 8.44 -15.25
CA ILE A 154 6.03 8.92 -14.43
C ILE A 154 6.48 8.99 -12.98
N GLU A 155 6.53 10.20 -12.44
CA GLU A 155 6.84 10.47 -11.05
C GLU A 155 5.56 10.50 -10.21
N ILE A 156 5.54 9.71 -9.13
CA ILE A 156 4.47 9.70 -8.13
C ILE A 156 4.75 10.84 -7.14
N ASP A 157 3.83 11.80 -7.03
CA ASP A 157 3.94 12.96 -6.13
C ASP A 157 3.10 12.82 -4.86
N GLU A 158 2.34 11.74 -4.75
CA GLU A 158 1.39 11.44 -3.67
C GLU A 158 0.33 12.55 -3.43
N GLN A 159 0.08 13.38 -4.44
CA GLN A 159 -0.94 14.45 -4.43
C GLN A 159 -1.94 14.28 -5.58
N LYS A 160 -1.50 14.42 -6.83
CA LYS A 160 -2.32 14.23 -8.04
C LYS A 160 -2.00 12.91 -8.73
N ILE A 161 -0.74 12.49 -8.71
CA ILE A 161 -0.27 11.18 -9.19
C ILE A 161 0.11 10.39 -7.95
N VAL A 162 -0.77 9.50 -7.52
CA VAL A 162 -0.63 8.81 -6.24
C VAL A 162 -0.31 7.32 -6.42
N SER A 163 0.43 6.76 -5.48
CA SER A 163 0.44 5.33 -5.22
C SER A 163 -0.75 4.95 -4.32
N SER A 164 -0.85 3.67 -3.94
CA SER A 164 -1.82 3.24 -2.93
C SER A 164 -1.63 3.98 -1.59
N THR A 165 -0.42 4.44 -1.28
CA THR A 165 -0.14 5.20 -0.05
C THR A 165 -0.85 6.55 -0.06
N GLY A 166 -0.75 7.31 -1.14
CA GLY A 166 -1.46 8.58 -1.31
C GLY A 166 -2.98 8.38 -1.45
N ALA A 167 -3.40 7.34 -2.20
CA ALA A 167 -4.83 7.03 -2.34
C ALA A 167 -5.52 6.73 -0.99
N LEU A 168 -4.80 6.21 0.01
CA LEU A 168 -5.28 5.99 1.38
C LEU A 168 -5.31 7.27 2.24
N LYS A 169 -4.85 8.41 1.71
CA LYS A 169 -4.69 9.68 2.46
C LYS A 169 -5.35 10.88 1.77
N LEU A 170 -6.12 10.69 0.69
CA LEU A 170 -6.76 11.82 0.01
C LEU A 170 -7.65 12.60 0.98
N GLU A 171 -7.49 13.90 0.99
CA GLU A 171 -8.20 14.82 1.89
C GLU A 171 -9.62 15.15 1.42
N LYS A 172 -9.93 14.87 0.15
CA LYS A 172 -11.25 15.05 -0.47
C LYS A 172 -11.55 13.91 -1.42
N VAL A 173 -12.83 13.63 -1.60
CA VAL A 173 -13.29 12.70 -2.63
C VAL A 173 -13.04 13.35 -3.99
N PRO A 174 -12.22 12.76 -4.87
CA PRO A 174 -12.03 13.28 -6.21
C PRO A 174 -13.33 13.12 -7.02
N ASN A 175 -13.69 14.09 -7.85
CA ASN A 175 -14.84 13.93 -8.76
C ASN A 175 -14.56 12.81 -9.76
N LYS A 176 -13.33 12.80 -10.33
CA LYS A 176 -12.87 11.79 -11.27
C LYS A 176 -11.54 11.20 -10.83
N MET A 177 -11.45 9.89 -10.86
CA MET A 177 -10.20 9.13 -10.58
C MET A 177 -9.93 8.16 -11.72
N VAL A 178 -8.72 8.22 -12.26
CA VAL A 178 -8.20 7.17 -13.14
C VAL A 178 -7.31 6.23 -12.33
N VAL A 179 -7.56 4.93 -12.44
CA VAL A 179 -6.76 3.88 -11.83
C VAL A 179 -5.98 3.18 -12.93
N VAL A 180 -4.66 3.26 -12.87
CA VAL A 180 -3.76 2.58 -13.80
C VAL A 180 -3.31 1.27 -13.19
N GLY A 181 -3.78 0.17 -13.79
CA GLY A 181 -3.59 -1.20 -13.32
C GLY A 181 -4.84 -1.81 -12.68
N GLY A 182 -5.33 -2.90 -13.27
CA GLY A 182 -6.51 -3.66 -12.85
C GLY A 182 -6.20 -4.77 -11.82
N GLY A 183 -5.10 -4.64 -11.07
CA GLY A 183 -4.76 -5.52 -9.96
C GLY A 183 -5.60 -5.21 -8.71
N TYR A 184 -5.54 -6.10 -7.70
CA TYR A 184 -6.36 -6.00 -6.48
C TYR A 184 -6.18 -4.65 -5.73
N ILE A 185 -4.98 -4.06 -5.71
CA ILE A 185 -4.73 -2.76 -5.05
C ILE A 185 -5.53 -1.64 -5.73
N GLY A 186 -5.45 -1.56 -7.05
CA GLY A 186 -6.17 -0.55 -7.83
C GLY A 186 -7.68 -0.70 -7.70
N LEU A 187 -8.18 -1.93 -7.76
CA LEU A 187 -9.61 -2.23 -7.66
C LEU A 187 -10.17 -1.99 -6.25
N GLU A 188 -9.41 -2.28 -5.18
CA GLU A 188 -9.81 -1.96 -3.81
C GLU A 188 -9.93 -0.44 -3.61
N MET A 189 -8.92 0.32 -4.01
CA MET A 189 -8.95 1.79 -3.88
C MET A 189 -10.00 2.41 -4.80
N GLY A 190 -10.11 1.94 -6.04
CA GLY A 190 -11.17 2.34 -6.96
C GLY A 190 -12.56 2.09 -6.39
N SER A 191 -12.79 0.96 -5.75
CA SER A 191 -14.06 0.64 -5.08
C SER A 191 -14.36 1.59 -3.92
N VAL A 192 -13.37 1.89 -3.07
CA VAL A 192 -13.53 2.86 -1.96
C VAL A 192 -14.00 4.20 -2.51
N TRP A 193 -13.25 4.78 -3.44
CA TRP A 193 -13.55 6.13 -3.94
C TRP A 193 -14.83 6.19 -4.77
N SER A 194 -15.14 5.13 -5.55
CA SER A 194 -16.40 5.02 -6.27
C SER A 194 -17.60 5.03 -5.34
N ARG A 195 -17.58 4.26 -4.25
CA ARG A 195 -18.65 4.22 -3.23
C ARG A 195 -18.83 5.55 -2.52
N LEU A 196 -17.74 6.32 -2.38
CA LEU A 196 -17.77 7.66 -1.80
C LEU A 196 -18.25 8.76 -2.78
N GLY A 197 -18.42 8.43 -4.07
CA GLY A 197 -19.00 9.33 -5.07
C GLY A 197 -18.06 9.74 -6.21
N SER A 198 -16.86 9.21 -6.29
CA SER A 198 -15.94 9.45 -7.40
C SER A 198 -16.36 8.68 -8.66
N GLU A 199 -16.28 9.30 -9.84
CA GLU A 199 -16.31 8.60 -11.11
C GLU A 199 -14.96 7.90 -11.32
N VAL A 200 -14.94 6.56 -11.24
CA VAL A 200 -13.71 5.78 -11.32
C VAL A 200 -13.60 5.08 -12.66
N GLN A 201 -12.44 5.24 -13.32
CA GLN A 201 -12.10 4.58 -14.56
C GLN A 201 -10.79 3.83 -14.44
N VAL A 202 -10.82 2.52 -14.67
CA VAL A 202 -9.65 1.63 -14.64
C VAL A 202 -9.07 1.51 -16.04
N VAL A 203 -7.77 1.73 -16.18
CA VAL A 203 -6.99 1.48 -17.40
C VAL A 203 -6.09 0.28 -17.14
N GLU A 204 -6.28 -0.79 -17.91
CA GLU A 204 -5.51 -2.04 -17.79
C GLU A 204 -4.92 -2.43 -19.13
N PHE A 205 -3.63 -2.78 -19.11
CA PHE A 205 -2.90 -3.21 -20.30
C PHE A 205 -3.32 -4.60 -20.78
N LEU A 206 -3.67 -5.48 -19.85
CA LEU A 206 -4.14 -6.83 -20.15
C LEU A 206 -5.61 -6.84 -20.59
N ASP A 207 -6.07 -7.97 -21.09
CA ASP A 207 -7.47 -8.22 -21.48
C ASP A 207 -8.39 -8.58 -20.29
N HIS A 208 -7.83 -8.75 -19.10
CA HIS A 208 -8.52 -9.13 -17.86
C HIS A 208 -7.96 -8.40 -16.65
N ILE A 209 -8.77 -8.28 -15.60
CA ILE A 209 -8.35 -7.77 -14.29
C ILE A 209 -7.76 -8.88 -13.42
N THR A 210 -7.13 -8.50 -12.29
CA THR A 210 -6.58 -9.43 -11.29
C THR A 210 -5.68 -10.52 -11.90
N PRO A 211 -4.59 -10.14 -12.62
CA PRO A 211 -3.71 -11.12 -13.25
C PRO A 211 -3.15 -12.10 -12.21
N GLY A 212 -3.10 -13.37 -12.59
CA GLY A 212 -2.67 -14.45 -11.71
C GLY A 212 -3.81 -15.13 -10.92
N MET A 213 -5.03 -14.60 -10.97
CA MET A 213 -6.22 -15.25 -10.43
C MET A 213 -6.94 -16.09 -11.51
N ASP A 214 -7.86 -16.94 -11.06
CA ASP A 214 -8.71 -17.71 -11.95
C ASP A 214 -9.51 -16.78 -12.88
N LYS A 215 -9.62 -17.17 -14.18
CA LYS A 215 -10.23 -16.32 -15.21
C LYS A 215 -11.74 -16.14 -15.02
N GLU A 216 -12.43 -17.17 -14.56
CA GLU A 216 -13.86 -17.10 -14.28
C GLU A 216 -14.12 -16.13 -13.13
N ILE A 217 -13.35 -16.24 -12.04
CA ILE A 217 -13.40 -15.31 -10.90
C ILE A 217 -13.12 -13.88 -11.35
N SER A 218 -12.06 -13.65 -12.14
CA SER A 218 -11.71 -12.32 -12.64
C SER A 218 -12.83 -11.73 -13.50
N SER A 219 -13.45 -12.56 -14.36
CA SER A 219 -14.58 -12.13 -15.21
C SER A 219 -15.82 -11.75 -14.40
N GLU A 220 -16.23 -12.59 -13.45
CA GLU A 220 -17.38 -12.30 -12.58
C GLU A 220 -17.12 -11.08 -11.70
N PHE A 221 -15.91 -10.95 -11.17
CA PHE A 221 -15.52 -9.77 -10.38
C PHE A 221 -15.60 -8.48 -11.21
N MET A 222 -15.13 -8.49 -12.45
CA MET A 222 -15.25 -7.33 -13.34
C MET A 222 -16.73 -6.97 -13.62
N LYS A 223 -17.61 -7.97 -13.81
CA LYS A 223 -19.05 -7.73 -13.99
C LYS A 223 -19.67 -7.05 -12.74
N ILE A 224 -19.28 -7.50 -11.54
CA ILE A 224 -19.75 -6.91 -10.28
C ILE A 224 -19.28 -5.45 -10.18
N LEU A 225 -18.00 -5.17 -10.46
CA LEU A 225 -17.46 -3.83 -10.37
C LEU A 225 -18.08 -2.87 -11.42
N LYS A 226 -18.37 -3.36 -12.63
CA LYS A 226 -19.12 -2.59 -13.65
C LYS A 226 -20.52 -2.24 -13.17
N LYS A 227 -21.24 -3.17 -12.53
CA LYS A 227 -22.57 -2.91 -11.92
C LYS A 227 -22.49 -1.89 -10.79
N GLN A 228 -21.34 -1.77 -10.10
CA GLN A 228 -21.08 -0.74 -9.09
C GLN A 228 -20.67 0.62 -9.70
N GLY A 229 -20.63 0.76 -11.03
CA GLY A 229 -20.34 2.01 -11.72
C GLY A 229 -18.89 2.24 -12.11
N ILE A 230 -17.98 1.29 -11.84
CA ILE A 230 -16.58 1.42 -12.28
C ILE A 230 -16.48 1.15 -13.78
N LYS A 231 -15.83 2.05 -14.51
CA LYS A 231 -15.57 1.93 -15.95
C LYS A 231 -14.21 1.25 -16.17
N PHE A 232 -14.09 0.48 -17.26
CA PHE A 232 -12.88 -0.26 -17.59
C PHE A 232 -12.45 -0.02 -19.03
N ASN A 233 -11.21 0.38 -19.22
CA ASN A 233 -10.49 0.43 -20.49
C ASN A 233 -9.46 -0.69 -20.49
N MET A 234 -9.85 -1.86 -21.01
CA MET A 234 -9.00 -3.04 -21.11
C MET A 234 -8.14 -2.98 -22.37
N GLN A 235 -6.99 -3.62 -22.36
CA GLN A 235 -6.03 -3.62 -23.47
C GLN A 235 -5.61 -2.20 -23.87
N ASN A 236 -5.47 -1.33 -22.87
CA ASN A 236 -5.06 0.06 -23.04
C ASN A 236 -3.73 0.32 -22.34
N LYS A 237 -2.75 0.82 -23.08
CA LYS A 237 -1.44 1.22 -22.57
C LYS A 237 -1.45 2.69 -22.20
N VAL A 238 -1.00 3.03 -21.00
CA VAL A 238 -0.72 4.42 -20.64
C VAL A 238 0.60 4.83 -21.25
N GLU A 239 0.58 5.86 -22.11
CA GLU A 239 1.77 6.43 -22.73
C GLU A 239 2.34 7.60 -21.93
N LYS A 240 1.46 8.45 -21.40
CA LYS A 240 1.87 9.68 -20.74
C LYS A 240 0.87 10.10 -19.67
N ILE A 241 1.38 10.71 -18.61
CA ILE A 241 0.57 11.39 -17.61
C ILE A 241 1.09 12.82 -17.48
N LYS A 242 0.18 13.81 -17.65
CA LYS A 242 0.53 15.22 -17.61
C LYS A 242 -0.33 15.95 -16.58
N LYS A 243 0.34 16.61 -15.62
CA LYS A 243 -0.35 17.51 -14.68
C LYS A 243 -0.78 18.79 -15.43
N ASN A 244 -1.97 19.25 -15.15
CA ASN A 244 -2.50 20.51 -15.63
C ASN A 244 -3.04 21.35 -14.45
N LYS A 245 -3.53 22.57 -14.72
CA LYS A 245 -4.03 23.47 -13.65
C LYS A 245 -5.18 22.85 -12.86
N SER A 246 -6.08 22.14 -13.52
CA SER A 246 -7.32 21.59 -12.93
C SER A 246 -7.17 20.15 -12.43
N GLY A 247 -6.17 19.40 -12.88
CA GLY A 247 -6.04 17.98 -12.53
C GLY A 247 -4.88 17.29 -13.25
N VAL A 248 -5.20 16.16 -13.85
CA VAL A 248 -4.25 15.29 -14.57
C VAL A 248 -4.91 14.78 -15.85
N THR A 249 -4.17 14.79 -16.94
CA THR A 249 -4.56 14.11 -18.19
C THR A 249 -3.74 12.83 -18.35
N VAL A 250 -4.39 11.68 -18.50
CA VAL A 250 -3.79 10.37 -18.74
C VAL A 250 -4.00 10.02 -20.22
N SER A 251 -2.94 10.04 -21.02
CA SER A 251 -2.96 9.65 -22.43
C SER A 251 -2.78 8.15 -22.55
N THR A 252 -3.71 7.50 -23.21
CA THR A 252 -3.75 6.05 -23.43
C THR A 252 -3.78 5.72 -24.90
N VAL A 253 -3.36 4.51 -25.24
CA VAL A 253 -3.49 3.93 -26.57
C VAL A 253 -4.06 2.52 -26.46
N ASP A 254 -5.06 2.22 -27.25
CA ASP A 254 -5.66 0.87 -27.31
C ASP A 254 -4.84 -0.07 -28.21
N LYS A 255 -5.26 -1.33 -28.30
CA LYS A 255 -4.61 -2.36 -29.13
C LYS A 255 -4.66 -2.06 -30.65
N GLU A 256 -5.62 -1.27 -31.09
CA GLU A 256 -5.77 -0.82 -32.49
C GLU A 256 -4.93 0.44 -32.80
N GLY A 257 -4.27 1.04 -31.79
CA GLY A 257 -3.46 2.25 -31.94
C GLY A 257 -4.26 3.55 -31.80
N ASN A 258 -5.54 3.50 -31.43
CA ASN A 258 -6.34 4.70 -31.18
C ASN A 258 -5.90 5.34 -29.87
N LYS A 259 -5.65 6.66 -29.93
CA LYS A 259 -5.27 7.46 -28.77
C LYS A 259 -6.50 8.05 -28.10
N ASN A 260 -6.47 8.04 -26.77
CA ASN A 260 -7.52 8.64 -25.96
C ASN A 260 -6.90 9.35 -24.74
N ASP A 261 -7.44 10.52 -24.42
CA ASP A 261 -7.04 11.30 -23.25
C ASP A 261 -8.15 11.26 -22.20
N LEU A 262 -7.76 10.91 -20.96
CA LEU A 262 -8.65 10.81 -19.81
C LEU A 262 -8.30 11.90 -18.81
N ASP A 263 -9.19 12.87 -18.63
CA ASP A 263 -9.03 13.93 -17.64
C ASP A 263 -9.60 13.50 -16.29
N CYS A 264 -8.81 13.68 -15.21
CA CYS A 264 -9.18 13.33 -13.84
C CYS A 264 -8.57 14.30 -12.82
N ASP A 265 -9.11 14.29 -11.59
CA ASP A 265 -8.54 15.05 -10.47
C ASP A 265 -7.28 14.34 -9.91
N VAL A 266 -7.34 13.01 -9.85
CA VAL A 266 -6.30 12.15 -9.28
C VAL A 266 -6.13 10.91 -10.15
N VAL A 267 -4.86 10.52 -10.38
CA VAL A 267 -4.52 9.22 -10.98
C VAL A 267 -3.81 8.34 -9.97
N LEU A 268 -4.30 7.12 -9.80
CA LEU A 268 -3.69 6.08 -8.97
C LEU A 268 -2.82 5.15 -9.84
N ILE A 269 -1.54 5.08 -9.54
CA ILE A 269 -0.60 4.13 -10.16
C ILE A 269 -0.54 2.86 -9.33
N SER A 270 -1.02 1.74 -9.88
CA SER A 270 -1.09 0.44 -9.19
C SER A 270 -0.65 -0.72 -10.10
N VAL A 271 0.45 -0.51 -10.83
CA VAL A 271 0.99 -1.42 -11.85
C VAL A 271 1.95 -2.48 -11.29
N GLY A 272 2.00 -2.67 -10.00
CA GLY A 272 2.79 -3.69 -9.33
C GLY A 272 3.70 -3.16 -8.23
N ARG A 273 4.53 -4.05 -7.72
CA ARG A 273 5.47 -3.79 -6.63
C ARG A 273 6.81 -4.45 -6.94
N LYS A 274 7.91 -3.82 -6.49
CA LYS A 274 9.26 -4.38 -6.56
C LYS A 274 9.85 -4.60 -5.17
N ALA A 275 10.81 -5.50 -5.05
CA ALA A 275 11.53 -5.75 -3.79
C ALA A 275 12.19 -4.46 -3.28
N ASN A 276 12.15 -4.23 -1.97
CA ASN A 276 12.74 -3.08 -1.30
C ASN A 276 14.14 -3.44 -0.79
N THR A 277 15.12 -3.45 -1.68
CA THR A 277 16.50 -3.85 -1.40
C THR A 277 17.50 -2.70 -1.47
N GLU A 278 17.04 -1.53 -1.91
CA GLU A 278 17.90 -0.35 -2.09
C GLU A 278 18.50 0.11 -0.74
N GLY A 279 19.80 0.41 -0.74
CA GLY A 279 20.54 0.88 0.43
C GLY A 279 20.93 -0.21 1.45
N LEU A 280 20.60 -1.47 1.20
CA LEU A 280 21.00 -2.58 2.09
C LEU A 280 22.47 -2.99 1.93
N ASN A 281 23.16 -2.60 0.85
CA ASN A 281 24.52 -3.02 0.48
C ASN A 281 24.62 -4.56 0.37
N LEU A 282 23.72 -5.20 -0.36
CA LEU A 282 23.62 -6.67 -0.47
C LEU A 282 24.85 -7.28 -1.15
N GLU A 283 25.47 -6.56 -2.08
CA GLU A 283 26.71 -6.95 -2.75
C GLU A 283 27.86 -7.21 -1.76
N THR A 284 27.87 -6.52 -0.61
CA THR A 284 28.87 -6.72 0.46
C THR A 284 28.78 -8.11 1.09
N VAL A 285 27.64 -8.76 0.97
CA VAL A 285 27.37 -10.10 1.53
C VAL A 285 27.10 -11.16 0.48
N GLY A 286 27.33 -10.84 -0.80
CA GLY A 286 27.23 -11.78 -1.93
C GLY A 286 25.81 -12.12 -2.33
N VAL A 287 24.84 -11.22 -2.15
CA VAL A 287 23.43 -11.38 -2.50
C VAL A 287 23.03 -10.43 -3.62
#